data_d1c08023da214165e5ae3bb9230d2493
#
_entry.id   d1c08023da214165e5ae3bb9230d2493
#
_cell.length_a   1.000
_cell.length_b   1.000
_cell.length_c   1.000
_cell.angle_alpha   90.00
_cell.angle_beta   90.00
_cell.angle_gamma   90.00
#
_symmetry.space_group_name_H-M   'P 1'
#
loop_
_entity.id
_entity.type
_entity.pdbx_description
1 polymer ?
#
loop_
_entity_poly.entity_id
_entity_poly.type
_entity_poly.pdbx_seq_one_letter_code
_entity_poly.pdbx_strand_id
1 'polypeptide(L)'
;MVEKKKNTTLRNGIILIIVFLLGMLTLYGIFYFFPNVIGETITKVEKDVTITDEGIADAVEKVYDSVVVVNTYIEGKAYSSGTGFVYKTENKKAYILTNNHVIDSADDVYVKFTNEQVVKAEIVGSDVYSDIAVLSVDEEYIISVAEIGSSEDAKLGDTVFAIGAPIDSAYSWSVTRGIVSGKDRLVEVELTSGNTKTPMIVNTLQTDAAINNGNSGGPLSNANGEVIGITSIKLANEAIEGMGFAIPIETAINYAEQLISGKTVERPTLGVYMLDVSNAYTVSYTHLRAHET
;
A
#
# COMPACT_ATOMS: atom_id res chain seq x y z
N MET A 1 66.19 -28.48 57.85
CA MET A 1 65.88 -27.86 56.53
C MET A 1 64.38 -27.90 56.12
N VAL A 2 63.50 -28.42 56.97
CA VAL A 2 62.06 -28.61 56.63
C VAL A 2 61.18 -27.41 57.00
N GLU A 3 61.49 -26.66 58.05
CA GLU A 3 60.66 -25.53 58.52
C GLU A 3 60.66 -24.32 57.66
N LYS A 4 61.69 -24.04 56.88
CA LYS A 4 61.77 -22.88 55.98
C LYS A 4 60.89 -23.01 54.74
N LYS A 5 60.52 -24.23 54.34
CA LYS A 5 59.67 -24.51 53.16
C LYS A 5 58.20 -24.32 53.43
N LYS A 6 57.77 -24.58 54.69
CA LYS A 6 56.37 -24.48 55.12
C LYS A 6 55.88 -23.02 55.23
N ASN A 7 56.76 -22.09 55.64
CA ASN A 7 56.43 -20.67 55.75
C ASN A 7 56.35 -20.00 54.38
N THR A 8 57.07 -20.48 53.33
CA THR A 8 57.02 -19.91 51.97
C THR A 8 55.73 -20.31 51.28
N THR A 9 55.24 -21.52 51.48
CA THR A 9 53.96 -21.98 50.83
C THR A 9 52.79 -21.28 51.48
N LEU A 10 52.78 -21.07 52.78
CA LEU A 10 51.71 -20.33 53.49
C LEU A 10 51.72 -18.85 53.04
N ARG A 11 52.92 -18.23 52.94
CA ARG A 11 53.06 -16.83 52.42
C ARG A 11 52.56 -16.67 50.99
N ASN A 12 52.91 -17.58 50.12
CA ASN A 12 52.45 -17.56 48.73
C ASN A 12 50.91 -17.79 48.64
N GLY A 13 50.34 -18.66 49.49
CA GLY A 13 48.90 -18.85 49.61
C GLY A 13 48.17 -17.58 50.04
N ILE A 14 48.70 -16.88 51.05
CA ILE A 14 48.14 -15.61 51.54
C ILE A 14 48.23 -14.53 50.47
N ILE A 15 49.33 -14.44 49.75
CA ILE A 15 49.50 -13.48 48.62
C ILE A 15 48.49 -13.74 47.50
N LEU A 16 48.22 -15.00 47.12
CA LEU A 16 47.21 -15.36 46.12
C LEU A 16 45.80 -14.97 46.58
N ILE A 17 45.46 -15.18 47.85
CA ILE A 17 44.17 -14.77 48.39
C ILE A 17 44.02 -13.24 48.36
N ILE A 18 45.07 -12.50 48.74
CA ILE A 18 45.04 -11.02 48.70
C ILE A 18 44.87 -10.51 47.29
N VAL A 19 45.58 -11.08 46.29
CA VAL A 19 45.46 -10.70 44.87
C VAL A 19 44.05 -11.02 44.36
N PHE A 20 43.48 -12.15 44.72
CA PHE A 20 42.11 -12.53 44.38
C PHE A 20 41.09 -11.55 44.97
N LEU A 21 41.22 -11.21 46.27
CA LEU A 21 40.33 -10.24 46.93
C LEU A 21 40.45 -8.83 46.35
N LEU A 22 41.67 -8.39 45.98
CA LEU A 22 41.90 -7.14 45.29
C LEU A 22 41.26 -7.15 43.90
N GLY A 23 41.32 -8.25 43.15
CA GLY A 23 40.65 -8.43 41.86
C GLY A 23 39.14 -8.36 41.98
N MET A 24 38.54 -8.98 42.99
CA MET A 24 37.11 -8.90 43.31
C MET A 24 36.69 -7.46 43.66
N LEU A 25 37.53 -6.76 44.45
CA LEU A 25 37.24 -5.38 44.85
C LEU A 25 37.33 -4.41 43.68
N THR A 26 38.27 -4.61 42.76
CA THR A 26 38.35 -3.82 41.51
C THR A 26 37.17 -4.09 40.60
N LEU A 27 36.76 -5.34 40.45
CA LEU A 27 35.55 -5.70 39.68
C LEU A 27 34.30 -5.05 40.32
N TYR A 28 34.16 -5.13 41.64
CA TYR A 28 33.05 -4.48 42.34
C TYR A 28 33.08 -2.96 42.16
N GLY A 29 34.26 -2.33 42.24
CA GLY A 29 34.43 -0.91 41.97
C GLY A 29 34.01 -0.52 40.53
N ILE A 30 34.38 -1.32 39.52
CA ILE A 30 33.98 -1.10 38.14
C ILE A 30 32.44 -1.20 38.04
N PHE A 31 31.80 -2.19 38.64
CA PHE A 31 30.34 -2.31 38.62
C PHE A 31 29.64 -1.18 39.37
N TYR A 32 30.22 -0.70 40.47
CA TYR A 32 29.63 0.33 41.29
C TYR A 32 29.77 1.74 40.67
N PHE A 33 30.95 2.08 40.16
CA PHE A 33 31.24 3.42 39.57
C PHE A 33 30.91 3.54 38.08
N PHE A 34 30.82 2.43 37.37
CA PHE A 34 30.53 2.40 35.95
C PHE A 34 29.44 1.36 35.60
N PRO A 35 28.23 1.53 36.13
CA PRO A 35 27.14 0.56 35.89
C PRO A 35 26.79 0.39 34.41
N ASN A 36 27.15 1.37 33.53
CA ASN A 36 26.87 1.34 32.11
C ASN A 36 27.97 0.69 31.25
N VAL A 37 29.09 0.25 31.81
CA VAL A 37 30.19 -0.38 31.04
C VAL A 37 29.87 -1.84 30.66
N ILE A 38 28.91 -2.48 31.32
CA ILE A 38 28.48 -3.86 31.01
C ILE A 38 26.97 -3.94 30.78
N GLY A 39 26.33 -2.83 30.65
CA GLY A 39 24.88 -2.71 30.50
C GLY A 39 24.46 -1.83 29.35
N GLU A 40 24.96 -2.00 28.15
CA GLU A 40 23.98 -1.97 27.05
C GLU A 40 23.16 -3.25 27.23
N THR A 41 22.26 -3.20 28.20
CA THR A 41 21.07 -4.01 28.12
C THR A 41 20.48 -3.61 26.78
N ILE A 42 20.63 -4.46 25.77
CA ILE A 42 19.72 -4.48 24.65
C ILE A 42 18.37 -4.66 25.33
N THR A 43 17.72 -3.54 25.69
CA THR A 43 16.29 -3.51 25.84
C THR A 43 15.82 -3.86 24.44
N LYS A 44 15.64 -5.17 24.21
CA LYS A 44 14.74 -5.65 23.20
C LYS A 44 13.45 -4.93 23.56
N VAL A 45 13.20 -3.82 22.89
CA VAL A 45 11.87 -3.24 22.86
C VAL A 45 11.08 -4.33 22.14
N GLU A 46 10.59 -5.29 22.90
CA GLU A 46 9.43 -6.07 22.49
C GLU A 46 8.35 -5.01 22.39
N LYS A 47 8.26 -4.43 21.21
CA LYS A 47 7.06 -3.79 20.77
C LYS A 47 6.09 -4.97 20.70
N ASP A 48 5.30 -5.15 21.76
CA ASP A 48 4.13 -6.00 21.69
C ASP A 48 3.26 -5.42 20.56
N VAL A 49 3.54 -5.83 19.34
CA VAL A 49 2.62 -5.67 18.24
C VAL A 49 1.58 -6.76 18.45
N THR A 50 0.74 -6.54 19.42
CA THR A 50 -0.49 -7.29 19.53
C THR A 50 -1.40 -6.71 18.45
N ILE A 51 -1.36 -7.32 17.25
CA ILE A 51 -2.44 -7.14 16.29
C ILE A 51 -3.61 -7.88 16.92
N THR A 52 -4.36 -7.18 17.74
CA THR A 52 -5.64 -7.71 18.25
C THR A 52 -6.63 -7.65 17.09
N ASP A 53 -7.48 -8.64 16.94
CA ASP A 53 -8.58 -8.60 15.98
C ASP A 53 -9.46 -7.34 16.21
N GLU A 54 -9.54 -6.84 17.43
CA GLU A 54 -10.17 -5.56 17.80
C GLU A 54 -9.56 -4.37 17.04
N GLY A 55 -8.22 -4.29 16.92
CA GLY A 55 -7.57 -3.17 16.21
C GLY A 55 -7.89 -3.09 14.72
N ILE A 56 -8.12 -4.23 14.06
CA ILE A 56 -8.53 -4.24 12.64
C ILE A 56 -10.01 -3.82 12.50
N ALA A 57 -10.88 -4.24 13.43
CA ALA A 57 -12.28 -3.82 13.41
C ALA A 57 -12.41 -2.28 13.55
N ASP A 58 -11.66 -1.69 14.48
CA ASP A 58 -11.59 -0.23 14.67
C ASP A 58 -11.05 0.48 13.42
N ALA A 59 -10.03 -0.09 12.78
CA ALA A 59 -9.47 0.45 11.54
C ALA A 59 -10.47 0.38 10.38
N VAL A 60 -11.23 -0.71 10.27
CA VAL A 60 -12.32 -0.86 9.28
C VAL A 60 -13.41 0.18 9.53
N GLU A 61 -13.85 0.39 10.78
CA GLU A 61 -14.87 1.35 11.14
C GLU A 61 -14.52 2.78 10.69
N LYS A 62 -13.26 3.18 10.81
CA LYS A 62 -12.78 4.49 10.35
C LYS A 62 -12.93 4.71 8.84
N VAL A 63 -12.73 3.66 8.04
CA VAL A 63 -12.76 3.74 6.58
C VAL A 63 -14.15 3.47 6.01
N TYR A 64 -14.94 2.65 6.70
CA TYR A 64 -16.17 2.05 6.20
C TYR A 64 -17.14 3.04 5.58
N ASP A 65 -17.45 4.13 6.27
CA ASP A 65 -18.43 5.13 5.83
C ASP A 65 -17.89 6.09 4.75
N SER A 66 -16.61 6.02 4.42
CA SER A 66 -16.03 6.71 3.27
C SER A 66 -16.16 5.93 1.96
N VAL A 67 -16.45 4.61 2.05
CA VAL A 67 -16.51 3.71 0.89
C VAL A 67 -17.89 3.74 0.25
N VAL A 68 -17.92 3.80 -1.06
CA VAL A 68 -19.13 3.81 -1.87
C VAL A 68 -19.13 2.70 -2.89
N VAL A 69 -20.32 2.20 -3.21
CA VAL A 69 -20.52 1.33 -4.38
C VAL A 69 -20.75 2.23 -5.61
N VAL A 70 -19.97 1.99 -6.66
CA VAL A 70 -20.08 2.70 -7.94
C VAL A 70 -20.87 1.83 -8.91
N ASN A 71 -22.03 2.30 -9.35
CA ASN A 71 -22.86 1.61 -10.34
C ASN A 71 -22.94 2.45 -11.62
N THR A 72 -22.74 1.80 -12.74
CA THR A 72 -22.72 2.46 -14.06
C THR A 72 -23.81 1.93 -14.97
N TYR A 73 -24.29 2.79 -15.85
CA TYR A 73 -25.39 2.50 -16.77
C TYR A 73 -25.05 2.95 -18.17
N ILE A 74 -25.49 2.18 -19.16
CA ILE A 74 -25.50 2.52 -20.58
C ILE A 74 -26.93 2.41 -21.08
N GLU A 75 -27.45 3.45 -21.74
CA GLU A 75 -28.84 3.53 -22.22
C GLU A 75 -29.86 3.15 -21.14
N GLY A 76 -29.60 3.54 -19.89
CA GLY A 76 -30.44 3.25 -18.72
C GLY A 76 -30.41 1.80 -18.22
N LYS A 77 -29.55 0.95 -18.77
CA LYS A 77 -29.34 -0.44 -18.29
C LYS A 77 -28.08 -0.53 -17.47
N ALA A 78 -28.13 -1.30 -16.38
CA ALA A 78 -26.94 -1.58 -15.58
C ALA A 78 -25.84 -2.19 -16.44
N TYR A 79 -24.63 -1.64 -16.33
CA TYR A 79 -23.48 -2.02 -17.17
C TYR A 79 -22.34 -2.59 -16.34
N SER A 80 -21.84 -1.85 -15.35
CA SER A 80 -20.74 -2.27 -14.49
C SER A 80 -20.98 -1.85 -13.05
N SER A 81 -20.32 -2.51 -12.12
CA SER A 81 -20.31 -2.13 -10.72
C SER A 81 -18.89 -2.32 -10.17
N GLY A 82 -18.52 -1.42 -9.27
CA GLY A 82 -17.24 -1.44 -8.56
C GLY A 82 -17.34 -0.66 -7.26
N THR A 83 -16.21 -0.27 -6.76
CA THR A 83 -16.08 0.46 -5.50
C THR A 83 -15.38 1.79 -5.72
N GLY A 84 -15.62 2.74 -4.86
CA GLY A 84 -14.88 3.99 -4.74
C GLY A 84 -14.80 4.39 -3.27
N PHE A 85 -14.08 5.44 -2.99
CA PHE A 85 -14.06 6.05 -1.65
C PHE A 85 -13.91 7.55 -1.74
N VAL A 86 -14.55 8.26 -0.82
CA VAL A 86 -14.43 9.71 -0.67
C VAL A 86 -13.07 10.02 -0.08
N TYR A 87 -12.22 10.76 -0.81
CA TYR A 87 -10.86 11.06 -0.37
C TYR A 87 -10.64 12.53 0.01
N LYS A 88 -11.50 13.44 -0.45
CA LYS A 88 -11.47 14.84 -0.03
C LYS A 88 -12.80 15.54 -0.26
N THR A 89 -12.97 16.68 0.41
CA THR A 89 -14.02 17.67 0.12
C THR A 89 -13.40 19.02 -0.19
N GLU A 90 -13.94 19.69 -1.16
CA GLU A 90 -13.51 21.03 -1.55
C GLU A 90 -14.65 21.76 -2.28
N ASN A 91 -14.86 23.05 -1.98
CA ASN A 91 -15.86 23.89 -2.66
C ASN A 91 -17.28 23.31 -2.66
N LYS A 92 -17.71 22.68 -1.55
CA LYS A 92 -19.02 22.00 -1.38
C LYS A 92 -19.21 20.77 -2.26
N LYS A 93 -18.15 20.26 -2.84
CA LYS A 93 -18.11 18.98 -3.55
C LYS A 93 -17.28 17.98 -2.77
N ALA A 94 -17.70 16.75 -2.80
CA ALA A 94 -16.94 15.60 -2.35
C ALA A 94 -16.38 14.87 -3.57
N TYR A 95 -15.10 14.53 -3.53
CA TYR A 95 -14.40 13.83 -4.59
C TYR A 95 -14.21 12.38 -4.19
N ILE A 96 -14.53 11.50 -5.12
CA ILE A 96 -14.49 10.05 -4.96
C ILE A 96 -13.47 9.49 -5.95
N LEU A 97 -12.52 8.71 -5.43
CA LEU A 97 -11.60 7.93 -6.24
C LEU A 97 -12.20 6.58 -6.56
N THR A 98 -12.01 6.14 -7.81
CA THR A 98 -12.34 4.80 -8.30
C THR A 98 -11.42 4.43 -9.47
N ASN A 99 -11.57 3.26 -10.06
CA ASN A 99 -10.84 2.90 -11.26
C ASN A 99 -11.54 3.39 -12.53
N ASN A 100 -10.74 3.71 -13.56
CA ASN A 100 -11.26 4.08 -14.87
C ASN A 100 -12.09 2.95 -15.48
N HIS A 101 -11.62 1.69 -15.40
CA HIS A 101 -12.35 0.57 -16.03
C HIS A 101 -13.73 0.31 -15.38
N VAL A 102 -13.99 0.81 -14.17
CA VAL A 102 -15.32 0.73 -13.53
C VAL A 102 -16.32 1.63 -14.23
N ILE A 103 -15.88 2.81 -14.70
CA ILE A 103 -16.75 3.84 -15.28
C ILE A 103 -16.61 3.98 -16.80
N ASP A 104 -15.71 3.20 -17.40
CA ASP A 104 -15.43 3.28 -18.84
C ASP A 104 -16.69 3.06 -19.67
N SER A 105 -16.91 3.92 -20.67
CA SER A 105 -18.05 3.89 -21.56
C SER A 105 -19.43 4.11 -20.90
N ALA A 106 -19.51 4.49 -19.63
CA ALA A 106 -20.77 4.72 -18.94
C ALA A 106 -21.41 6.05 -19.34
N ASP A 107 -22.74 6.04 -19.58
CA ASP A 107 -23.53 7.25 -19.79
C ASP A 107 -23.87 7.93 -18.46
N ASP A 108 -24.20 7.11 -17.46
CA ASP A 108 -24.60 7.53 -16.12
C ASP A 108 -23.84 6.77 -15.06
N VAL A 109 -23.38 7.48 -14.03
CA VAL A 109 -22.72 6.93 -12.85
C VAL A 109 -23.51 7.31 -11.61
N TYR A 110 -23.78 6.32 -10.77
CA TYR A 110 -24.42 6.51 -9.47
C TYR A 110 -23.55 5.92 -8.37
N VAL A 111 -23.46 6.61 -7.26
CA VAL A 111 -22.77 6.12 -6.06
C VAL A 111 -23.80 5.80 -4.98
N LYS A 112 -23.62 4.67 -4.31
CA LYS A 112 -24.44 4.24 -3.19
C LYS A 112 -23.58 4.28 -1.93
N PHE A 113 -24.05 4.98 -0.92
CA PHE A 113 -23.40 5.12 0.39
C PHE A 113 -23.86 4.02 1.36
N THR A 114 -23.16 3.88 2.49
CA THR A 114 -23.45 2.89 3.53
C THR A 114 -24.84 3.09 4.18
N ASN A 115 -25.39 4.29 4.17
CA ASN A 115 -26.75 4.61 4.58
C ASN A 115 -27.82 4.30 3.52
N GLU A 116 -27.49 3.52 2.48
CA GLU A 116 -28.36 3.13 1.35
C GLU A 116 -28.75 4.29 0.41
N GLN A 117 -28.28 5.51 0.64
CA GLN A 117 -28.53 6.64 -0.23
C GLN A 117 -27.82 6.45 -1.59
N VAL A 118 -28.57 6.66 -2.68
CA VAL A 118 -28.04 6.57 -4.04
C VAL A 118 -28.06 7.97 -4.66
N VAL A 119 -26.91 8.43 -5.14
CA VAL A 119 -26.72 9.77 -5.70
C VAL A 119 -26.08 9.65 -7.07
N LYS A 120 -26.57 10.44 -8.04
CA LYS A 120 -25.92 10.57 -9.35
C LYS A 120 -24.59 11.32 -9.16
N ALA A 121 -23.50 10.72 -9.61
CA ALA A 121 -22.17 11.32 -9.57
C ALA A 121 -21.82 11.94 -10.92
N GLU A 122 -21.07 13.03 -10.89
CA GLU A 122 -20.45 13.64 -12.06
C GLU A 122 -19.05 13.05 -12.27
N ILE A 123 -18.73 12.67 -13.51
CA ILE A 123 -17.36 12.26 -13.86
C ILE A 123 -16.53 13.53 -14.02
N VAL A 124 -15.61 13.77 -13.11
CA VAL A 124 -14.68 14.92 -13.14
C VAL A 124 -13.58 14.69 -14.16
N GLY A 125 -13.07 13.47 -14.22
CA GLY A 125 -12.08 13.05 -15.19
C GLY A 125 -11.66 11.61 -14.97
N SER A 126 -11.05 11.03 -15.98
CA SER A 126 -10.52 9.67 -15.90
C SER A 126 -9.30 9.53 -16.79
N ASP A 127 -8.48 8.54 -16.45
CA ASP A 127 -7.28 8.23 -17.22
C ASP A 127 -7.13 6.71 -17.35
N VAL A 128 -7.20 6.26 -18.60
CA VAL A 128 -7.15 4.84 -18.95
C VAL A 128 -5.79 4.19 -18.64
N TYR A 129 -4.73 4.98 -18.70
CA TYR A 129 -3.38 4.48 -18.51
C TYR A 129 -3.03 4.22 -17.03
N SER A 130 -3.47 5.08 -16.13
CA SER A 130 -3.30 4.87 -14.69
C SER A 130 -4.41 4.04 -14.07
N ASP A 131 -5.48 3.79 -14.83
CA ASP A 131 -6.71 3.17 -14.35
C ASP A 131 -7.35 3.93 -13.19
N ILE A 132 -7.24 5.28 -13.19
CA ILE A 132 -7.80 6.15 -12.16
C ILE A 132 -8.94 6.98 -12.76
N ALA A 133 -10.00 7.12 -11.97
CA ALA A 133 -11.09 8.04 -12.25
C ALA A 133 -11.48 8.82 -10.99
N VAL A 134 -11.94 10.04 -11.21
CA VAL A 134 -12.46 10.94 -10.17
C VAL A 134 -13.92 11.24 -10.47
N LEU A 135 -14.76 10.97 -9.48
CA LEU A 135 -16.16 11.35 -9.47
C LEU A 135 -16.38 12.47 -8.46
N SER A 136 -17.45 13.24 -8.63
CA SER A 136 -17.88 14.19 -7.63
C SER A 136 -19.39 14.10 -7.34
N VAL A 137 -19.73 14.37 -6.08
CA VAL A 137 -21.09 14.59 -5.60
C VAL A 137 -21.13 15.84 -4.73
N ASP A 138 -22.30 16.35 -4.38
CA ASP A 138 -22.39 17.42 -3.40
C ASP A 138 -22.01 16.92 -2.00
N GLU A 139 -21.26 17.76 -1.25
CA GLU A 139 -20.71 17.43 0.07
C GLU A 139 -21.78 17.02 1.08
N GLU A 140 -23.02 17.48 0.92
CA GLU A 140 -24.15 17.14 1.81
C GLU A 140 -24.54 15.67 1.83
N TYR A 141 -24.10 14.88 0.83
CA TYR A 141 -24.44 13.46 0.71
C TYR A 141 -23.45 12.53 1.40
N ILE A 142 -22.23 12.99 1.67
CA ILE A 142 -21.21 12.11 2.24
C ILE A 142 -21.38 11.89 3.74
N ILE A 143 -20.92 10.73 4.19
CA ILE A 143 -20.92 10.37 5.62
C ILE A 143 -19.55 10.64 6.21
N SER A 144 -18.50 10.22 5.52
CA SER A 144 -17.11 10.34 5.97
C SER A 144 -16.15 10.55 4.80
N VAL A 145 -14.96 11.05 5.11
CA VAL A 145 -13.82 11.18 4.21
C VAL A 145 -12.74 10.23 4.69
N ALA A 146 -12.17 9.44 3.80
CA ALA A 146 -11.08 8.51 4.13
C ALA A 146 -9.82 9.27 4.57
N GLU A 147 -9.16 8.78 5.59
CA GLU A 147 -7.84 9.23 5.97
C GLU A 147 -6.80 8.64 5.01
N ILE A 148 -5.96 9.50 4.45
CA ILE A 148 -4.94 9.09 3.47
C ILE A 148 -3.63 8.84 4.20
N GLY A 149 -3.10 7.64 4.03
CA GLY A 149 -1.82 7.22 4.55
C GLY A 149 -0.69 7.35 3.52
N SER A 150 0.36 6.54 3.69
CA SER A 150 1.52 6.51 2.81
C SER A 150 1.82 5.06 2.38
N SER A 151 1.88 4.83 1.07
CA SER A 151 2.34 3.56 0.52
C SER A 151 3.85 3.41 0.64
N GLU A 152 4.58 4.53 0.68
CA GLU A 152 6.04 4.55 0.82
C GLU A 152 6.48 4.04 2.20
N ASP A 153 5.71 4.33 3.25
CA ASP A 153 5.99 3.91 4.63
C ASP A 153 5.58 2.45 4.91
N ALA A 154 4.73 1.87 4.08
CA ALA A 154 4.29 0.48 4.22
C ALA A 154 5.46 -0.50 4.09
N LYS A 155 5.48 -1.54 4.91
CA LYS A 155 6.51 -2.57 4.94
C LYS A 155 5.94 -3.93 4.55
N LEU A 156 6.80 -4.79 4.00
CA LEU A 156 6.43 -6.18 3.75
C LEU A 156 5.99 -6.85 5.06
N GLY A 157 4.83 -7.48 5.05
CA GLY A 157 4.23 -8.11 6.21
C GLY A 157 3.30 -7.20 7.03
N ASP A 158 3.19 -5.90 6.72
CA ASP A 158 2.21 -5.02 7.37
C ASP A 158 0.80 -5.50 7.04
N THR A 159 -0.06 -5.54 8.05
CA THR A 159 -1.47 -5.90 7.86
C THR A 159 -2.19 -4.84 7.04
N VAL A 160 -2.94 -5.29 6.04
CA VAL A 160 -3.80 -4.45 5.22
C VAL A 160 -5.18 -5.08 5.07
N PHE A 161 -6.17 -4.26 4.75
CA PHE A 161 -7.50 -4.72 4.40
C PHE A 161 -8.05 -3.91 3.22
N ALA A 162 -8.92 -4.55 2.45
CA ALA A 162 -9.68 -3.91 1.38
C ALA A 162 -11.17 -3.94 1.71
N ILE A 163 -11.87 -2.88 1.34
CA ILE A 163 -13.33 -2.81 1.44
C ILE A 163 -13.89 -2.64 0.03
N GLY A 164 -14.93 -3.40 -0.30
CA GLY A 164 -15.52 -3.31 -1.63
C GLY A 164 -16.89 -3.95 -1.73
N ALA A 165 -17.45 -3.96 -2.95
CA ALA A 165 -18.74 -4.52 -3.27
C ALA A 165 -18.60 -5.69 -4.28
N PRO A 166 -18.06 -6.87 -3.85
CA PRO A 166 -17.83 -7.97 -4.77
C PRO A 166 -19.15 -8.54 -5.30
N ILE A 167 -19.18 -8.76 -6.62
CA ILE A 167 -20.16 -9.57 -7.39
C ILE A 167 -21.59 -9.02 -7.42
N ASP A 168 -22.18 -8.64 -6.28
CA ASP A 168 -23.58 -8.23 -6.16
C ASP A 168 -23.75 -7.18 -5.06
N SER A 169 -24.75 -6.32 -5.21
CA SER A 169 -25.17 -5.34 -4.20
C SER A 169 -25.48 -5.98 -2.83
N ALA A 170 -25.83 -7.27 -2.80
CA ALA A 170 -26.03 -8.05 -1.58
C ALA A 170 -24.76 -8.22 -0.74
N TYR A 171 -23.56 -8.10 -1.34
CA TYR A 171 -22.27 -8.25 -0.68
C TYR A 171 -21.50 -6.92 -0.59
N SER A 172 -22.20 -5.79 -0.79
CA SER A 172 -21.61 -4.46 -0.65
C SER A 172 -20.90 -4.30 0.69
N TRP A 173 -19.79 -3.58 0.67
CA TRP A 173 -18.93 -3.30 1.84
C TRP A 173 -18.33 -4.56 2.49
N SER A 174 -18.09 -5.61 1.69
CA SER A 174 -17.31 -6.76 2.15
C SER A 174 -15.87 -6.35 2.44
N VAL A 175 -15.35 -6.88 3.54
CA VAL A 175 -13.97 -6.63 3.98
C VAL A 175 -13.13 -7.87 3.75
N THR A 176 -11.97 -7.70 3.10
CA THR A 176 -10.96 -8.75 2.99
C THR A 176 -9.67 -8.28 3.64
N ARG A 177 -8.95 -9.19 4.32
CA ARG A 177 -7.74 -8.89 5.07
C ARG A 177 -6.56 -9.70 4.53
N GLY A 178 -5.39 -9.12 4.54
CA GLY A 178 -4.12 -9.72 4.17
C GLY A 178 -2.94 -8.90 4.68
N ILE A 179 -1.83 -9.01 3.97
CA ILE A 179 -0.60 -8.26 4.25
C ILE A 179 -0.09 -7.56 2.98
N VAL A 180 0.82 -6.62 3.14
CA VAL A 180 1.65 -6.13 2.05
C VAL A 180 2.63 -7.24 1.66
N SER A 181 2.37 -7.93 0.56
CA SER A 181 3.19 -9.04 0.06
C SER A 181 4.33 -8.58 -0.84
N GLY A 182 4.24 -7.36 -1.38
CA GLY A 182 5.27 -6.77 -2.25
C GLY A 182 5.09 -5.27 -2.41
N LYS A 183 6.21 -4.58 -2.68
CA LYS A 183 6.24 -3.16 -3.04
C LYS A 183 6.98 -3.01 -4.34
N ASP A 184 6.73 -1.91 -5.04
CA ASP A 184 7.39 -1.56 -6.30
C ASP A 184 7.33 -2.71 -7.32
N ARG A 185 6.18 -3.40 -7.37
CA ARG A 185 5.96 -4.46 -8.35
C ARG A 185 5.57 -3.86 -9.68
N LEU A 186 6.40 -4.12 -10.69
CA LEU A 186 6.12 -3.73 -12.06
C LEU A 186 5.23 -4.78 -12.70
N VAL A 187 3.96 -4.44 -12.89
CA VAL A 187 2.96 -5.32 -13.49
C VAL A 187 2.70 -4.85 -14.92
N GLU A 188 2.82 -5.77 -15.87
CA GLU A 188 2.47 -5.51 -17.26
C GLU A 188 0.96 -5.72 -17.44
N VAL A 189 0.30 -4.70 -17.99
CA VAL A 189 -1.13 -4.74 -18.34
C VAL A 189 -1.30 -4.41 -19.81
N GLU A 190 -2.27 -5.04 -20.47
CA GLU A 190 -2.65 -4.71 -21.83
C GLU A 190 -3.79 -3.68 -21.84
N LEU A 191 -3.51 -2.51 -22.40
CA LEU A 191 -4.54 -1.53 -22.69
C LEU A 191 -5.13 -1.84 -24.09
N THR A 192 -6.42 -2.07 -24.14
CA THR A 192 -7.13 -2.27 -25.40
C THR A 192 -7.86 -0.99 -25.80
N SER A 193 -7.50 -0.43 -26.94
CA SER A 193 -8.20 0.70 -27.55
C SER A 193 -8.61 0.31 -28.96
N GLY A 194 -9.88 0.04 -29.17
CA GLY A 194 -10.37 -0.55 -30.42
C GLY A 194 -9.69 -1.90 -30.67
N ASN A 195 -9.00 -2.01 -31.82
CA ASN A 195 -8.26 -3.23 -32.20
C ASN A 195 -6.79 -3.22 -31.80
N THR A 196 -6.33 -2.17 -31.13
CA THR A 196 -4.91 -2.00 -30.73
C THR A 196 -4.75 -2.38 -29.27
N LYS A 197 -3.81 -3.30 -29.01
CA LYS A 197 -3.36 -3.65 -27.66
C LYS A 197 -2.00 -3.00 -27.44
N THR A 198 -1.90 -2.23 -26.38
CA THR A 198 -0.65 -1.56 -25.99
C THR A 198 -0.23 -2.08 -24.61
N PRO A 199 0.92 -2.74 -24.50
CA PRO A 199 1.44 -3.13 -23.21
C PRO A 199 1.88 -1.90 -22.41
N MET A 200 1.59 -1.90 -21.13
CA MET A 200 1.97 -0.85 -20.20
C MET A 200 2.45 -1.48 -18.89
N ILE A 201 3.45 -0.86 -18.29
CA ILE A 201 3.98 -1.26 -16.98
C ILE A 201 3.48 -0.29 -15.93
N VAL A 202 2.83 -0.84 -14.90
CA VAL A 202 2.31 -0.08 -13.74
C VAL A 202 3.09 -0.49 -12.49
N ASN A 203 3.55 0.49 -11.73
CA ASN A 203 4.12 0.23 -10.40
C ASN A 203 3.00 0.02 -9.38
N THR A 204 3.09 -1.03 -8.56
CA THR A 204 2.00 -1.46 -7.68
C THR A 204 2.48 -1.91 -6.32
N LEU A 205 1.57 -1.84 -5.34
CA LEU A 205 1.60 -2.64 -4.11
C LEU A 205 1.00 -4.02 -4.41
N GLN A 206 1.60 -5.07 -3.84
CA GLN A 206 1.07 -6.43 -3.87
C GLN A 206 0.52 -6.80 -2.49
N THR A 207 -0.63 -7.48 -2.47
CA THR A 207 -1.26 -8.00 -1.25
C THR A 207 -1.82 -9.40 -1.50
N ASP A 208 -1.96 -10.18 -0.45
CA ASP A 208 -2.68 -11.46 -0.43
C ASP A 208 -4.13 -11.31 0.07
N ALA A 209 -4.55 -10.10 0.46
CA ALA A 209 -5.96 -9.80 0.65
C ALA A 209 -6.73 -10.14 -0.63
N ALA A 210 -7.86 -10.82 -0.50
CA ALA A 210 -8.64 -11.26 -1.65
C ALA A 210 -9.20 -10.05 -2.42
N ILE A 211 -8.70 -9.84 -3.64
CA ILE A 211 -9.17 -8.82 -4.58
C ILE A 211 -9.94 -9.53 -5.69
N ASN A 212 -11.23 -9.27 -5.77
CA ASN A 212 -12.17 -9.89 -6.69
C ASN A 212 -12.94 -8.82 -7.47
N ASN A 213 -13.70 -9.25 -8.49
CA ASN A 213 -14.63 -8.38 -9.21
C ASN A 213 -15.55 -7.67 -8.21
N GLY A 214 -15.60 -6.33 -8.29
CA GLY A 214 -16.35 -5.45 -7.41
C GLY A 214 -15.50 -4.73 -6.34
N ASN A 215 -14.33 -5.25 -5.95
CA ASN A 215 -13.42 -4.50 -5.07
C ASN A 215 -12.63 -3.41 -5.82
N SER A 216 -12.55 -3.49 -7.16
CA SER A 216 -11.84 -2.52 -8.00
C SER A 216 -12.31 -1.09 -7.70
N GLY A 217 -11.35 -0.19 -7.52
CA GLY A 217 -11.56 1.20 -7.14
C GLY A 217 -11.71 1.43 -5.64
N GLY A 218 -11.81 0.37 -4.85
CA GLY A 218 -11.90 0.44 -3.39
C GLY A 218 -10.56 0.72 -2.72
N PRO A 219 -10.58 1.15 -1.45
CA PRO A 219 -9.38 1.42 -0.69
C PRO A 219 -8.67 0.12 -0.27
N LEU A 220 -7.35 0.11 -0.37
CA LEU A 220 -6.46 -0.75 0.39
C LEU A 220 -5.94 0.05 1.58
N SER A 221 -6.30 -0.35 2.79
CA SER A 221 -5.99 0.40 4.01
C SER A 221 -5.05 -0.36 4.94
N ASN A 222 -4.24 0.37 5.70
CA ASN A 222 -3.37 -0.18 6.73
C ASN A 222 -4.12 -0.43 8.05
N ALA A 223 -3.43 -0.99 9.03
CA ALA A 223 -4.00 -1.31 10.35
C ALA A 223 -4.39 -0.08 11.20
N ASN A 224 -4.07 1.14 10.75
CA ASN A 224 -4.52 2.39 11.39
C ASN A 224 -5.84 2.89 10.80
N GLY A 225 -6.32 2.30 9.68
CA GLY A 225 -7.47 2.78 8.92
C GLY A 225 -7.12 3.88 7.92
N GLU A 226 -5.86 3.99 7.52
CA GLU A 226 -5.40 4.94 6.52
C GLU A 226 -5.29 4.26 5.16
N VAL A 227 -5.78 4.91 4.11
CA VAL A 227 -5.73 4.38 2.75
C VAL A 227 -4.34 4.53 2.17
N ILE A 228 -3.71 3.42 1.78
CA ILE A 228 -2.37 3.37 1.19
C ILE A 228 -2.37 2.97 -0.29
N GLY A 229 -3.53 2.60 -0.84
CA GLY A 229 -3.63 2.25 -2.26
C GLY A 229 -5.08 2.08 -2.72
N ILE A 230 -5.24 1.94 -4.04
CA ILE A 230 -6.51 1.66 -4.70
C ILE A 230 -6.45 0.27 -5.31
N THR A 231 -7.33 -0.62 -4.90
CA THR A 231 -7.39 -1.99 -5.43
C THR A 231 -7.81 -1.99 -6.89
N SER A 232 -7.17 -2.82 -7.73
CA SER A 232 -7.55 -2.99 -9.12
C SER A 232 -7.39 -4.45 -9.56
N ILE A 233 -8.49 -5.06 -9.99
CA ILE A 233 -8.46 -6.43 -10.52
C ILE A 233 -7.81 -6.50 -11.91
N LYS A 234 -7.81 -5.40 -12.67
CA LYS A 234 -7.15 -5.32 -13.97
C LYS A 234 -5.65 -5.61 -13.89
N LEU A 235 -5.06 -5.36 -12.71
CA LEU A 235 -3.64 -5.63 -12.42
C LEU A 235 -3.40 -7.06 -11.94
N ALA A 236 -4.45 -7.80 -11.55
CA ALA A 236 -4.35 -9.15 -11.04
C ALA A 236 -4.37 -10.19 -12.17
N ASN A 237 -3.67 -11.31 -11.97
CA ASN A 237 -3.82 -12.47 -12.82
C ASN A 237 -4.86 -13.39 -12.18
N GLU A 238 -6.06 -13.48 -12.75
CA GLU A 238 -7.18 -14.27 -12.23
C GLU A 238 -6.86 -15.76 -12.00
N ALA A 239 -5.79 -16.25 -12.62
CA ALA A 239 -5.37 -17.65 -12.48
C ALA A 239 -4.54 -17.92 -11.21
N ILE A 240 -4.15 -16.89 -10.46
CA ILE A 240 -3.24 -17.01 -9.32
C ILE A 240 -3.92 -16.47 -8.05
N GLU A 241 -4.32 -17.38 -7.18
CA GLU A 241 -4.86 -17.01 -5.86
C GLU A 241 -3.78 -16.36 -4.97
N GLY A 242 -4.20 -15.41 -4.12
CA GLY A 242 -3.30 -14.74 -3.19
C GLY A 242 -2.37 -13.69 -3.82
N MET A 243 -2.66 -13.25 -5.05
CA MET A 243 -1.95 -12.18 -5.74
C MET A 243 -2.91 -11.05 -6.12
N GLY A 244 -3.18 -10.16 -5.19
CA GLY A 244 -3.89 -8.91 -5.42
C GLY A 244 -2.90 -7.75 -5.62
N PHE A 245 -3.35 -6.71 -6.33
CA PHE A 245 -2.55 -5.51 -6.58
C PHE A 245 -3.36 -4.25 -6.30
N ALA A 246 -2.65 -3.21 -5.87
CA ALA A 246 -3.21 -1.89 -5.67
C ALA A 246 -2.29 -0.82 -6.25
N ILE A 247 -2.88 0.22 -6.81
CA ILE A 247 -2.17 1.42 -7.24
C ILE A 247 -1.78 2.20 -5.99
N PRO A 248 -0.50 2.59 -5.81
CA PRO A 248 -0.05 3.38 -4.67
C PRO A 248 -0.85 4.68 -4.53
N ILE A 249 -1.19 5.05 -3.30
CA ILE A 249 -2.11 6.16 -3.05
C ILE A 249 -1.54 7.50 -3.51
N GLU A 250 -0.24 7.73 -3.39
CA GLU A 250 0.44 8.94 -3.83
C GLU A 250 0.32 9.12 -5.36
N THR A 251 0.49 8.01 -6.09
CA THR A 251 0.30 7.98 -7.55
C THR A 251 -1.15 8.31 -7.92
N ALA A 252 -2.11 7.71 -7.23
CA ALA A 252 -3.53 7.92 -7.48
C ALA A 252 -3.94 9.38 -7.22
N ILE A 253 -3.52 9.95 -6.09
CA ILE A 253 -3.82 11.34 -5.74
C ILE A 253 -3.18 12.31 -6.73
N ASN A 254 -1.91 12.09 -7.09
CA ASN A 254 -1.23 12.95 -8.06
C ASN A 254 -1.98 13.00 -9.41
N TYR A 255 -2.48 11.88 -9.89
CA TYR A 255 -3.28 11.84 -11.11
C TYR A 255 -4.67 12.45 -10.91
N ALA A 256 -5.32 12.19 -9.78
CA ALA A 256 -6.61 12.76 -9.44
C ALA A 256 -6.59 14.29 -9.41
N GLU A 257 -5.56 14.89 -8.82
CA GLU A 257 -5.41 16.36 -8.77
C GLU A 257 -5.22 16.98 -10.17
N GLN A 258 -4.52 16.29 -11.07
CA GLN A 258 -4.41 16.71 -12.47
C GLN A 258 -5.78 16.64 -13.16
N LEU A 259 -6.54 15.55 -12.99
CA LEU A 259 -7.86 15.37 -13.54
C LEU A 259 -8.84 16.43 -13.03
N ILE A 260 -8.85 16.74 -11.74
CA ILE A 260 -9.69 17.79 -11.15
C ILE A 260 -9.36 19.17 -11.71
N SER A 261 -8.08 19.43 -11.98
CA SER A 261 -7.67 20.71 -12.60
C SER A 261 -7.99 20.80 -14.09
N GLY A 262 -8.63 19.79 -14.67
CA GLY A 262 -8.95 19.72 -16.11
C GLY A 262 -7.73 19.50 -17.01
N LYS A 263 -6.61 19.07 -16.46
CA LYS A 263 -5.39 18.75 -17.20
C LYS A 263 -5.42 17.30 -17.69
N THR A 264 -4.76 17.08 -18.82
CA THR A 264 -4.38 15.73 -19.23
C THR A 264 -3.26 15.24 -18.31
N VAL A 265 -3.31 13.97 -17.91
CA VAL A 265 -2.26 13.37 -17.08
C VAL A 265 -0.93 13.39 -17.82
N GLU A 266 0.03 14.15 -17.30
CA GLU A 266 1.37 14.26 -17.87
C GLU A 266 2.20 13.02 -17.52
N ARG A 267 2.81 12.41 -18.54
CA ARG A 267 3.72 11.26 -18.39
C ARG A 267 5.04 11.56 -19.07
N PRO A 268 6.17 11.32 -18.38
CA PRO A 268 7.47 11.44 -19.05
C PRO A 268 7.57 10.39 -20.16
N THR A 269 7.99 10.81 -21.35
CA THR A 269 8.25 9.94 -22.49
C THR A 269 9.71 10.03 -22.89
N LEU A 270 10.33 8.89 -23.17
CA LEU A 270 11.72 8.86 -23.62
C LEU A 270 11.87 9.20 -25.10
N GLY A 271 10.75 9.28 -25.87
CA GLY A 271 10.77 9.56 -27.30
C GLY A 271 11.53 8.53 -28.14
N VAL A 272 11.64 7.28 -27.65
CA VAL A 272 12.33 6.20 -28.34
C VAL A 272 11.33 5.12 -28.74
N TYR A 273 11.55 4.55 -29.95
CA TYR A 273 10.88 3.34 -30.39
C TYR A 273 11.76 2.15 -30.05
N MET A 274 11.25 1.24 -29.21
CA MET A 274 11.94 -0.01 -28.90
C MET A 274 11.33 -1.12 -29.76
N LEU A 275 12.21 -1.92 -30.38
CA LEU A 275 11.83 -3.18 -31.03
C LEU A 275 12.35 -4.32 -30.15
N ASP A 276 11.50 -5.32 -29.95
CA ASP A 276 11.91 -6.53 -29.24
C ASP A 276 13.05 -7.21 -30.05
N VAL A 277 14.14 -7.50 -29.37
CA VAL A 277 15.33 -8.15 -29.96
C VAL A 277 14.98 -9.53 -30.49
N SER A 278 13.98 -10.20 -29.92
CA SER A 278 13.50 -11.50 -30.42
C SER A 278 12.88 -11.44 -31.82
N ASN A 279 12.40 -10.27 -32.23
CA ASN A 279 11.86 -10.01 -33.57
C ASN A 279 12.92 -9.43 -34.55
N ALA A 280 14.12 -9.20 -34.07
CA ALA A 280 15.20 -8.59 -34.86
C ALA A 280 16.01 -9.63 -35.67
N TYR A 281 15.35 -10.53 -36.39
CA TYR A 281 16.02 -11.43 -37.34
C TYR A 281 16.67 -10.69 -38.53
N THR A 282 16.62 -9.36 -38.57
CA THR A 282 17.14 -8.54 -39.65
C THR A 282 17.82 -7.25 -39.20
N VAL A 283 18.44 -7.22 -38.01
CA VAL A 283 19.27 -6.06 -37.66
C VAL A 283 20.73 -6.38 -37.78
N SER A 284 21.20 -6.35 -39.03
CA SER A 284 22.57 -6.12 -39.36
C SER A 284 22.91 -4.67 -39.00
N TYR A 285 23.56 -4.44 -37.85
CA TYR A 285 24.18 -3.17 -37.43
C TYR A 285 23.28 -1.95 -37.35
N THR A 286 22.55 -1.75 -36.24
CA THR A 286 22.04 -0.44 -35.89
C THR A 286 23.07 0.30 -35.01
N HIS A 287 23.65 1.35 -35.55
CA HIS A 287 24.28 2.39 -34.75
C HIS A 287 23.14 3.21 -34.11
N LEU A 288 23.03 3.15 -32.78
CA LEU A 288 22.24 4.10 -32.03
C LEU A 288 22.90 5.49 -32.17
N ARG A 289 22.35 6.34 -33.05
CA ARG A 289 22.60 7.78 -32.99
C ARG A 289 21.56 8.37 -32.05
N ALA A 290 21.98 8.83 -30.89
CA ALA A 290 21.21 9.78 -30.11
C ALA A 290 21.11 11.08 -30.92
N HIS A 291 19.92 11.49 -31.32
CA HIS A 291 19.68 12.83 -31.80
C HIS A 291 19.46 13.71 -30.56
N GLU A 292 20.47 14.53 -30.26
CA GLU A 292 20.28 15.69 -29.39
C GLU A 292 19.35 16.67 -30.10
N THR A 293 18.24 16.99 -29.46
CA THR A 293 17.39 18.15 -29.76
C THR A 293 17.50 19.14 -28.63
#